data_dbbe49de8aab4d64ecbb06247922c7e8
#
_entry.id   dbbe49de8aab4d64ecbb06247922c7e8
#
_cell.length_a   1.000
_cell.length_b   1.000
_cell.length_c   1.000
_cell.angle_alpha   90.00
_cell.angle_beta   90.00
_cell.angle_gamma   90.00
#
_symmetry.space_group_name_H-M   'P 1'
#
loop_
_entity.id
_entity.type
_entity.pdbx_description
1 polymer ?
#
loop_
_entity_poly.entity_id
_entity_poly.type
_entity_poly.pdbx_seq_one_letter_code
_entity_poly.pdbx_strand_id
1 'polypeptide(L)'
;PHADVRRQRQMCIRDRGFMKQRVIELTDFGVAENMRPVETDIPSPGPGQIVVKNIAIGLNYLDTYFRSGLYPWPNQEKIKIPGSEGVGHIHSVGQGVTFLKEGDKVSYVTPVGAYAEYALINAAHAVELKVDVNDHDVVASTLKGLTTHYLLHLTFKLESGMTALVHAAAGGVGQLMGQWGREIGATMIGTVGGPEKAEAAKKAGYHHVIDYNDKDFVAEVMSITDNKKCDVVYDSVAKSVFPGSMDCLKPRGLWALFGQASGPIVDFNLALLSAKGSLFVTRPTLFTYIANREEYNDASYQLYSRIADGRLKVAIHDKMPLEKIVEAHNLLEGRKTKGGIVITL
;
A
#
# COMPACT_ATOMS: atom_id res chain seq x y z
N PRO A 1 -45.04 -14.33 26.79
CA PRO A 1 -44.28 -13.23 26.15
C PRO A 1 -42.77 -13.51 26.07
N HIS A 2 -42.22 -14.30 27.00
CA HIS A 2 -40.78 -14.57 27.02
C HIS A 2 -40.28 -15.64 26.06
N ALA A 3 -41.17 -16.52 25.57
CA ALA A 3 -40.80 -17.59 24.63
C ALA A 3 -40.65 -17.06 23.19
N ASP A 4 -41.40 -16.03 22.82
CA ASP A 4 -41.36 -15.44 21.47
C ASP A 4 -40.10 -14.61 21.24
N VAL A 5 -39.64 -13.89 22.28
CA VAL A 5 -38.39 -13.07 22.20
C VAL A 5 -37.18 -13.99 22.09
N ARG A 6 -37.17 -15.16 22.74
CA ARG A 6 -36.08 -16.14 22.59
C ARG A 6 -36.13 -16.83 21.21
N ARG A 7 -37.29 -17.12 20.66
CA ARG A 7 -37.41 -17.65 19.30
C ARG A 7 -36.99 -16.63 18.25
N GLN A 8 -37.37 -15.36 18.38
CA GLN A 8 -36.90 -14.30 17.49
C GLN A 8 -35.39 -14.06 17.58
N ARG A 9 -34.82 -14.07 18.80
CA ARG A 9 -33.34 -13.98 18.94
C ARG A 9 -32.63 -15.23 18.38
N GLN A 10 -33.17 -16.42 18.55
CA GLN A 10 -32.61 -17.65 17.98
C GLN A 10 -32.79 -17.72 16.46
N MET A 11 -33.90 -17.22 15.90
CA MET A 11 -34.08 -17.06 14.46
C MET A 11 -33.12 -16.06 13.86
N CYS A 12 -32.93 -14.88 14.48
CA CYS A 12 -31.92 -13.90 14.03
C CYS A 12 -30.48 -14.43 14.08
N ILE A 13 -30.16 -15.31 15.02
CA ILE A 13 -28.84 -15.94 15.12
C ILE A 13 -28.65 -17.04 14.10
N ARG A 14 -29.73 -17.83 13.83
CA ARG A 14 -29.70 -18.87 12.79
C ARG A 14 -29.66 -18.28 11.37
N ASP A 15 -30.39 -17.21 11.11
CA ASP A 15 -30.41 -16.55 9.79
C ASP A 15 -29.08 -15.84 9.48
N ARG A 16 -28.33 -15.34 10.47
CA ARG A 16 -26.99 -14.77 10.26
C ARG A 16 -25.97 -15.80 9.77
N GLY A 17 -26.12 -17.08 10.11
CA GLY A 17 -25.24 -18.17 9.65
C GLY A 17 -25.53 -18.69 8.23
N PHE A 18 -26.62 -18.24 7.59
CA PHE A 18 -27.03 -18.66 6.25
C PHE A 18 -26.97 -17.55 5.19
N MET A 19 -26.51 -16.32 5.57
CA MET A 19 -26.30 -15.25 4.61
C MET A 19 -25.09 -15.55 3.76
N LYS A 20 -25.25 -15.43 2.45
CA LYS A 20 -24.23 -15.68 1.45
C LYS A 20 -23.57 -14.37 1.02
N GLN A 21 -22.34 -14.48 0.56
CA GLN A 21 -21.57 -13.40 -0.03
C GLN A 21 -20.82 -13.89 -1.27
N ARG A 22 -20.40 -12.93 -2.10
CA ARG A 22 -19.46 -13.20 -3.19
C ARG A 22 -18.05 -12.87 -2.73
N VAL A 23 -17.12 -13.75 -3.06
CA VAL A 23 -15.69 -13.58 -2.84
C VAL A 23 -14.93 -14.00 -4.08
N ILE A 24 -13.68 -13.61 -4.17
CA ILE A 24 -12.76 -14.14 -5.18
C ILE A 24 -11.93 -15.25 -4.53
N GLU A 25 -12.05 -16.45 -5.07
CA GLU A 25 -11.23 -17.59 -4.69
C GLU A 25 -10.01 -17.71 -5.59
N LEU A 26 -8.83 -17.84 -5.00
CA LEU A 26 -7.62 -18.26 -5.68
C LEU A 26 -7.54 -19.80 -5.61
N THR A 27 -7.70 -20.47 -6.74
CA THR A 27 -7.71 -21.96 -6.80
C THR A 27 -6.30 -22.54 -6.74
N ASP A 28 -5.37 -21.91 -7.44
CA ASP A 28 -3.95 -22.29 -7.48
C ASP A 28 -3.07 -21.04 -7.58
N PHE A 29 -1.85 -21.11 -7.06
CA PHE A 29 -0.89 -20.05 -7.26
C PHE A 29 -0.52 -19.92 -8.74
N GLY A 30 -0.26 -18.71 -9.19
CA GLY A 30 0.18 -18.45 -10.56
C GLY A 30 -0.52 -17.26 -11.20
N VAL A 31 -1.11 -17.51 -12.37
CA VAL A 31 -1.72 -16.48 -13.24
C VAL A 31 -3.04 -15.94 -12.69
N ALA A 32 -3.45 -14.78 -13.19
CA ALA A 32 -4.68 -14.10 -12.76
C ALA A 32 -5.93 -14.95 -13.03
N GLU A 33 -5.94 -15.76 -14.07
CA GLU A 33 -7.03 -16.65 -14.47
C GLU A 33 -7.34 -17.75 -13.43
N ASN A 34 -6.45 -17.98 -12.46
CA ASN A 34 -6.67 -18.88 -11.33
C ASN A 34 -7.58 -18.25 -10.25
N MET A 35 -7.99 -17.01 -10.41
CA MET A 35 -8.98 -16.35 -9.55
C MET A 35 -10.38 -16.46 -10.15
N ARG A 36 -11.37 -16.77 -9.31
CA ARG A 36 -12.77 -16.85 -9.75
C ARG A 36 -13.74 -16.35 -8.69
N PRO A 37 -14.86 -15.73 -9.09
CA PRO A 37 -15.95 -15.45 -8.17
C PRO A 37 -16.61 -16.74 -7.67
N VAL A 38 -16.82 -16.82 -6.37
CA VAL A 38 -17.58 -17.91 -5.74
C VAL A 38 -18.52 -17.36 -4.66
N GLU A 39 -19.55 -18.10 -4.35
CA GLU A 39 -20.46 -17.80 -3.25
C GLU A 39 -20.04 -18.58 -1.99
N THR A 40 -19.96 -17.88 -0.87
CA THR A 40 -19.63 -18.47 0.44
C THR A 40 -20.57 -17.95 1.52
N ASP A 41 -20.53 -18.55 2.69
CA ASP A 41 -21.17 -17.96 3.87
C ASP A 41 -20.42 -16.70 4.31
N ILE A 42 -21.15 -15.73 4.86
CA ILE A 42 -20.52 -14.60 5.55
C ILE A 42 -19.80 -15.15 6.78
N PRO A 43 -18.49 -14.87 6.94
CA PRO A 43 -17.73 -15.44 8.04
C PRO A 43 -18.12 -14.83 9.40
N SER A 44 -17.87 -15.60 10.46
CA SER A 44 -17.92 -15.09 11.83
C SER A 44 -16.50 -14.80 12.31
N PRO A 45 -16.25 -13.63 12.94
CA PRO A 45 -14.92 -13.30 13.39
C PRO A 45 -14.51 -14.11 14.61
N GLY A 46 -13.29 -14.65 14.57
CA GLY A 46 -12.64 -15.25 15.72
C GLY A 46 -12.02 -14.18 16.65
N PRO A 47 -11.34 -14.60 17.73
CA PRO A 47 -10.68 -13.67 18.63
C PRO A 47 -9.72 -12.73 17.89
N GLY A 48 -9.81 -11.42 18.14
CA GLY A 48 -8.96 -10.42 17.53
C GLY A 48 -9.29 -10.09 16.06
N GLN A 49 -10.34 -10.69 15.51
CA GLN A 49 -10.76 -10.47 14.12
C GLN A 49 -12.01 -9.57 14.04
N ILE A 50 -12.22 -8.99 12.88
CA ILE A 50 -13.44 -8.28 12.49
C ILE A 50 -13.89 -8.74 11.12
N VAL A 51 -15.17 -8.56 10.84
CA VAL A 51 -15.73 -8.66 9.49
C VAL A 51 -16.13 -7.26 9.04
N VAL A 52 -15.60 -6.86 7.90
CA VAL A 52 -15.91 -5.56 7.29
C VAL A 52 -16.82 -5.77 6.08
N LYS A 53 -17.97 -5.14 6.08
CA LYS A 53 -18.79 -5.01 4.86
C LYS A 53 -18.15 -3.96 3.97
N ASN A 54 -17.47 -4.40 2.93
CA ASN A 54 -16.74 -3.53 2.02
C ASN A 54 -17.66 -2.60 1.23
N ILE A 55 -17.23 -1.38 1.05
CA ILE A 55 -17.79 -0.39 0.10
C ILE A 55 -16.97 -0.43 -1.18
N ALA A 56 -15.65 -0.45 -1.05
CA ALA A 56 -14.71 -0.50 -2.15
C ALA A 56 -13.41 -1.19 -1.73
N ILE A 57 -12.67 -1.68 -2.71
CA ILE A 57 -11.43 -2.43 -2.54
C ILE A 57 -10.37 -1.81 -3.47
N GLY A 58 -9.15 -1.69 -3.00
CA GLY A 58 -8.01 -1.24 -3.80
C GLY A 58 -7.21 -2.43 -4.34
N LEU A 59 -6.70 -2.27 -5.55
CA LEU A 59 -5.84 -3.25 -6.20
C LEU A 59 -4.37 -2.84 -6.05
N ASN A 60 -3.50 -3.77 -5.68
CA ASN A 60 -2.09 -3.53 -5.47
C ASN A 60 -1.20 -4.63 -6.06
N TYR A 61 0.05 -4.30 -6.38
CA TYR A 61 1.04 -5.29 -6.78
C TYR A 61 1.28 -6.34 -5.69
N LEU A 62 1.10 -6.01 -4.43
CA LEU A 62 1.16 -6.95 -3.31
C LEU A 62 0.21 -8.13 -3.52
N ASP A 63 -0.98 -7.89 -4.07
CA ASP A 63 -1.98 -8.91 -4.36
C ASP A 63 -1.43 -9.92 -5.38
N THR A 64 -0.66 -9.46 -6.36
CA THR A 64 -0.04 -10.33 -7.36
C THR A 64 1.07 -11.20 -6.77
N TYR A 65 1.77 -10.73 -5.75
CA TYR A 65 2.84 -11.49 -5.09
C TYR A 65 2.28 -12.65 -4.25
N PHE A 66 1.16 -12.44 -3.57
CA PHE A 66 0.45 -13.51 -2.89
C PHE A 66 -0.24 -14.47 -3.88
N ARG A 67 -0.87 -13.93 -4.92
CA ARG A 67 -1.51 -14.74 -5.95
C ARG A 67 -0.52 -15.66 -6.66
N SER A 68 0.65 -15.18 -7.00
CA SER A 68 1.68 -15.97 -7.71
C SER A 68 2.43 -16.97 -6.83
N GLY A 69 2.31 -16.86 -5.51
CA GLY A 69 3.08 -17.66 -4.56
C GLY A 69 4.48 -17.13 -4.28
N LEU A 70 4.83 -15.96 -4.80
CA LEU A 70 6.11 -15.30 -4.49
C LEU A 70 6.24 -15.02 -2.99
N TYR A 71 5.16 -14.58 -2.37
CA TYR A 71 5.05 -14.46 -0.92
C TYR A 71 4.26 -15.65 -0.37
N PRO A 72 4.68 -16.23 0.77
CA PRO A 72 3.98 -17.36 1.38
C PRO A 72 2.58 -16.94 1.84
N TRP A 73 1.58 -17.79 1.57
CA TRP A 73 0.20 -17.52 1.97
C TRP A 73 0.09 -17.46 3.50
N PRO A 74 -0.50 -16.37 4.06
CA PRO A 74 -0.32 -16.07 5.49
C PRO A 74 -1.31 -16.76 6.43
N ASN A 75 -2.31 -17.47 5.93
CA ASN A 75 -3.34 -18.12 6.74
C ASN A 75 -3.66 -19.53 6.27
N GLN A 76 -4.47 -20.26 7.05
CA GLN A 76 -4.91 -21.63 6.80
C GLN A 76 -6.39 -21.70 6.40
N GLU A 77 -6.98 -20.61 5.94
CA GLU A 77 -8.38 -20.58 5.54
C GLU A 77 -8.62 -21.55 4.37
N LYS A 78 -9.79 -22.21 4.40
CA LYS A 78 -10.17 -23.22 3.40
C LYS A 78 -10.21 -22.63 1.99
N ILE A 79 -10.69 -21.40 1.88
CA ILE A 79 -10.74 -20.65 0.62
C ILE A 79 -9.69 -19.55 0.69
N LYS A 80 -8.79 -19.52 -0.27
CA LYS A 80 -7.79 -18.46 -0.40
C LYS A 80 -8.42 -17.25 -1.07
N ILE A 81 -8.55 -16.14 -0.34
CA ILE A 81 -9.11 -14.89 -0.83
C ILE A 81 -7.99 -13.86 -0.88
N PRO A 82 -7.57 -13.39 -2.06
CA PRO A 82 -6.56 -12.33 -2.16
C PRO A 82 -7.12 -10.95 -1.78
N GLY A 83 -6.26 -9.92 -1.91
CA GLY A 83 -6.61 -8.53 -1.72
C GLY A 83 -6.09 -7.94 -0.43
N SER A 84 -5.56 -6.70 -0.52
CA SER A 84 -4.74 -6.12 0.54
C SER A 84 -5.24 -4.80 1.12
N GLU A 85 -6.28 -4.20 0.58
CA GLU A 85 -6.87 -2.98 1.18
C GLU A 85 -8.34 -2.82 0.84
N GLY A 86 -9.05 -2.16 1.74
CA GLY A 86 -10.46 -1.89 1.58
C GLY A 86 -10.97 -0.79 2.50
N VAL A 87 -12.19 -0.34 2.25
CA VAL A 87 -12.97 0.59 3.07
C VAL A 87 -14.37 0.05 3.20
N GLY A 88 -14.93 0.13 4.40
CA GLY A 88 -16.30 -0.32 4.65
C GLY A 88 -16.74 -0.07 6.08
N HIS A 89 -17.86 -0.71 6.44
CA HIS A 89 -18.38 -0.66 7.79
C HIS A 89 -18.17 -1.99 8.51
N ILE A 90 -17.84 -1.95 9.78
CA ILE A 90 -17.72 -3.15 10.60
C ILE A 90 -19.07 -3.82 10.71
N HIS A 91 -19.16 -5.06 10.23
CA HIS A 91 -20.35 -5.91 10.31
C HIS A 91 -20.41 -6.65 11.64
N SER A 92 -19.29 -7.16 12.11
CA SER A 92 -19.17 -7.88 13.38
C SER A 92 -17.73 -7.83 13.92
N VAL A 93 -17.60 -7.97 15.24
CA VAL A 93 -16.32 -7.96 15.94
C VAL A 93 -16.14 -9.27 16.71
N GLY A 94 -14.90 -9.78 16.73
CA GLY A 94 -14.53 -10.95 17.52
C GLY A 94 -14.21 -10.62 18.97
N GLN A 95 -14.03 -11.66 19.76
CA GLN A 95 -13.65 -11.54 21.17
C GLN A 95 -12.33 -10.75 21.31
N GLY A 96 -12.27 -9.87 22.31
CA GLY A 96 -11.06 -9.11 22.63
C GLY A 96 -10.87 -7.83 21.80
N VAL A 97 -11.71 -7.56 20.81
CA VAL A 97 -11.68 -6.31 20.05
C VAL A 97 -12.44 -5.24 20.83
N THR A 98 -11.71 -4.26 21.38
CA THR A 98 -12.28 -3.21 22.26
C THR A 98 -12.20 -1.80 21.67
N PHE A 99 -11.34 -1.60 20.64
CA PHE A 99 -11.04 -0.30 20.04
C PHE A 99 -11.83 -0.01 18.76
N LEU A 100 -12.61 -0.98 18.29
CA LEU A 100 -13.53 -0.88 17.15
C LEU A 100 -14.85 -1.53 17.53
N LYS A 101 -15.95 -1.07 16.94
CA LYS A 101 -17.29 -1.62 17.17
C LYS A 101 -18.08 -1.77 15.88
N GLU A 102 -19.13 -2.57 15.95
CA GLU A 102 -20.10 -2.75 14.86
C GLU A 102 -20.65 -1.39 14.39
N GLY A 103 -20.69 -1.18 13.09
CA GLY A 103 -21.13 0.06 12.45
C GLY A 103 -20.05 1.10 12.20
N ASP A 104 -18.88 1.01 12.83
CA ASP A 104 -17.78 1.93 12.57
C ASP A 104 -17.36 1.86 11.10
N LYS A 105 -17.13 3.02 10.49
CA LYS A 105 -16.51 3.10 9.16
C LYS A 105 -15.00 2.99 9.32
N VAL A 106 -14.41 2.04 8.61
CA VAL A 106 -12.98 1.73 8.71
C VAL A 106 -12.34 1.65 7.34
N SER A 107 -11.05 1.99 7.31
CA SER A 107 -10.13 1.56 6.27
C SER A 107 -9.18 0.53 6.83
N TYR A 108 -8.64 -0.34 5.98
CA TYR A 108 -7.72 -1.37 6.43
C TYR A 108 -6.71 -1.73 5.35
N VAL A 109 -5.57 -2.25 5.80
CA VAL A 109 -4.59 -2.97 4.99
C VAL A 109 -4.41 -4.36 5.58
N THR A 110 -4.25 -5.35 4.73
CA THR A 110 -4.12 -6.75 5.12
C THR A 110 -3.22 -7.46 4.10
N PRO A 111 -2.51 -8.53 4.46
CA PRO A 111 -1.82 -9.33 3.45
C PRO A 111 -2.75 -9.91 2.39
N VAL A 112 -3.86 -10.48 2.83
CA VAL A 112 -4.88 -11.12 1.98
C VAL A 112 -6.27 -10.95 2.60
N GLY A 113 -7.33 -11.25 1.84
CA GLY A 113 -8.70 -11.34 2.36
C GLY A 113 -9.64 -10.23 1.90
N ALA A 114 -9.15 -9.19 1.21
CA ALA A 114 -9.98 -8.04 0.88
C ALA A 114 -10.96 -8.28 -0.28
N TYR A 115 -10.71 -9.24 -1.18
CA TYR A 115 -11.57 -9.48 -2.34
C TYR A 115 -12.86 -10.23 -1.98
N ALA A 116 -13.67 -9.59 -1.16
CA ALA A 116 -14.92 -10.13 -0.61
C ALA A 116 -15.93 -9.01 -0.39
N GLU A 117 -17.21 -9.34 -0.43
CA GLU A 117 -18.25 -8.40 0.01
C GLU A 117 -18.16 -8.16 1.53
N TYR A 118 -17.81 -9.20 2.28
CA TYR A 118 -17.58 -9.18 3.73
C TYR A 118 -16.20 -9.77 4.01
N ALA A 119 -15.24 -8.90 4.29
CA ALA A 119 -13.85 -9.29 4.50
C ALA A 119 -13.59 -9.65 5.97
N LEU A 120 -13.03 -10.83 6.20
CA LEU A 120 -12.53 -11.27 7.51
C LEU A 120 -11.07 -10.86 7.64
N ILE A 121 -10.78 -9.95 8.56
CA ILE A 121 -9.43 -9.43 8.75
C ILE A 121 -9.05 -9.34 10.22
N ASN A 122 -7.75 -9.23 10.50
CA ASN A 122 -7.25 -8.91 11.83
C ASN A 122 -7.64 -7.47 12.20
N ALA A 123 -8.29 -7.28 13.34
CA ALA A 123 -8.72 -5.97 13.81
C ALA A 123 -7.57 -4.96 13.95
N ALA A 124 -6.35 -5.45 14.25
CA ALA A 124 -5.14 -4.59 14.33
C ALA A 124 -4.78 -3.92 13.00
N HIS A 125 -5.24 -4.45 11.87
CA HIS A 125 -5.00 -3.91 10.54
C HIS A 125 -6.00 -2.83 10.10
N ALA A 126 -7.04 -2.57 10.90
CA ALA A 126 -8.06 -1.58 10.60
C ALA A 126 -7.96 -0.34 11.49
N VAL A 127 -8.34 0.80 10.94
CA VAL A 127 -8.52 2.06 11.66
C VAL A 127 -9.88 2.65 11.36
N GLU A 128 -10.46 3.31 12.36
CA GLU A 128 -11.68 4.09 12.15
C GLU A 128 -11.40 5.27 11.21
N LEU A 129 -12.19 5.38 10.16
CA LEU A 129 -12.10 6.47 9.19
C LEU A 129 -12.90 7.67 9.72
N LYS A 130 -12.20 8.63 10.34
CA LYS A 130 -12.79 9.81 10.99
C LYS A 130 -12.80 11.05 10.11
N VAL A 131 -12.13 11.00 8.97
CA VAL A 131 -12.06 12.10 8.00
C VAL A 131 -13.09 11.86 6.91
N ASP A 132 -13.82 12.92 6.53
CA ASP A 132 -14.73 12.89 5.39
C ASP A 132 -13.91 12.94 4.09
N VAL A 133 -13.73 11.79 3.49
CA VAL A 133 -12.92 11.58 2.28
C VAL A 133 -13.62 10.58 1.37
N ASN A 134 -13.48 10.75 0.07
CA ASN A 134 -14.08 9.86 -0.92
C ASN A 134 -13.57 8.43 -0.78
N ASP A 135 -14.47 7.46 -0.73
CA ASP A 135 -14.14 6.04 -0.50
C ASP A 135 -13.22 5.45 -1.58
N HIS A 136 -13.38 5.87 -2.84
CA HIS A 136 -12.52 5.41 -3.92
C HIS A 136 -11.10 5.96 -3.79
N ASP A 137 -10.95 7.21 -3.36
CA ASP A 137 -9.64 7.79 -3.07
C ASP A 137 -8.96 7.08 -1.89
N VAL A 138 -9.74 6.69 -0.88
CA VAL A 138 -9.22 5.90 0.25
C VAL A 138 -8.58 4.60 -0.25
N VAL A 139 -9.29 3.79 -1.00
CA VAL A 139 -8.76 2.47 -1.45
C VAL A 139 -7.75 2.57 -2.59
N ALA A 140 -7.68 3.69 -3.27
CA ALA A 140 -6.61 3.95 -4.25
C ALA A 140 -5.32 4.43 -3.60
N SER A 141 -5.33 4.73 -2.29
CA SER A 141 -4.21 5.41 -1.62
C SER A 141 -3.79 4.84 -0.27
N THR A 142 -4.58 4.01 0.39
CA THR A 142 -4.28 3.60 1.79
C THR A 142 -2.94 2.89 1.91
N LEU A 143 -2.71 1.81 1.21
CA LEU A 143 -1.45 1.07 1.27
C LEU A 143 -0.28 1.93 0.79
N LYS A 144 -0.45 2.62 -0.32
CA LYS A 144 0.57 3.50 -0.92
C LYS A 144 0.86 4.72 -0.05
N GLY A 145 -0.17 5.33 0.51
CA GLY A 145 -0.06 6.53 1.34
C GLY A 145 0.50 6.26 2.72
N LEU A 146 0.15 5.14 3.34
CA LEU A 146 0.75 4.71 4.61
C LEU A 146 2.23 4.36 4.42
N THR A 147 2.59 3.75 3.29
CA THR A 147 3.99 3.52 2.93
C THR A 147 4.74 4.84 2.76
N THR A 148 4.15 5.79 2.06
CA THR A 148 4.71 7.15 1.93
C THR A 148 4.92 7.79 3.30
N HIS A 149 3.93 7.72 4.17
CA HIS A 149 4.02 8.32 5.50
C HIS A 149 5.17 7.74 6.33
N TYR A 150 5.28 6.43 6.47
CA TYR A 150 6.34 5.86 7.29
C TYR A 150 7.74 6.14 6.72
N LEU A 151 7.87 6.12 5.39
CA LEU A 151 9.16 6.42 4.75
C LEU A 151 9.61 7.86 5.01
N LEU A 152 8.70 8.83 4.92
CA LEU A 152 9.02 10.25 5.07
C LEU A 152 9.14 10.70 6.52
N HIS A 153 8.49 10.02 7.47
CA HIS A 153 8.39 10.49 8.86
C HIS A 153 9.00 9.56 9.90
N LEU A 154 8.94 8.23 9.69
CA LEU A 154 9.31 7.24 10.71
C LEU A 154 10.62 6.52 10.37
N THR A 155 10.79 6.02 9.16
CA THR A 155 12.04 5.39 8.71
C THR A 155 13.16 6.41 8.63
N PHE A 156 12.87 7.55 8.04
CA PHE A 156 13.76 8.70 7.96
C PHE A 156 12.93 9.96 8.17
N LYS A 157 13.32 10.79 9.10
CA LYS A 157 12.65 12.07 9.32
C LYS A 157 13.10 13.06 8.27
N LEU A 158 12.40 13.12 7.15
CA LEU A 158 12.66 14.09 6.10
C LEU A 158 12.25 15.49 6.58
N GLU A 159 13.14 16.45 6.47
CA GLU A 159 12.93 17.82 6.94
C GLU A 159 13.14 18.83 5.81
N SER A 160 12.62 20.03 6.01
CA SER A 160 12.82 21.14 5.09
C SER A 160 14.32 21.41 4.87
N GLY A 161 14.69 21.64 3.62
CA GLY A 161 16.08 21.86 3.22
C GLY A 161 16.89 20.61 2.94
N MET A 162 16.40 19.44 3.28
CA MET A 162 17.02 18.17 2.91
C MET A 162 16.78 17.83 1.43
N THR A 163 17.57 16.91 0.89
CA THR A 163 17.46 16.41 -0.48
C THR A 163 17.19 14.90 -0.46
N ALA A 164 16.17 14.48 -1.16
CA ALA A 164 15.77 13.07 -1.31
C ALA A 164 15.82 12.64 -2.77
N LEU A 165 16.35 11.45 -3.01
CA LEU A 165 16.24 10.75 -4.29
C LEU A 165 15.17 9.66 -4.17
N VAL A 166 14.23 9.61 -5.11
CA VAL A 166 13.16 8.62 -5.16
C VAL A 166 13.21 7.89 -6.48
N HIS A 167 13.46 6.58 -6.44
CA HIS A 167 13.34 5.73 -7.63
C HIS A 167 11.87 5.39 -7.91
N ALA A 168 11.54 5.10 -9.17
CA ALA A 168 10.16 4.88 -9.62
C ALA A 168 9.23 6.06 -9.24
N ALA A 169 9.66 7.26 -9.50
CA ALA A 169 8.97 8.50 -9.10
C ALA A 169 7.56 8.65 -9.71
N ALA A 170 7.28 8.03 -10.84
CA ALA A 170 5.96 8.02 -11.47
C ALA A 170 5.02 6.90 -10.98
N GLY A 171 5.50 6.00 -10.13
CA GLY A 171 4.68 4.95 -9.53
C GLY A 171 3.72 5.47 -8.46
N GLY A 172 2.86 4.60 -7.93
CA GLY A 172 1.85 5.01 -6.94
C GLY A 172 2.43 5.63 -5.68
N VAL A 173 3.41 4.99 -5.07
CA VAL A 173 4.13 5.55 -3.91
C VAL A 173 4.96 6.76 -4.33
N GLY A 174 5.67 6.66 -5.46
CA GLY A 174 6.54 7.74 -5.96
C GLY A 174 5.81 9.06 -6.17
N GLN A 175 4.60 9.03 -6.73
CA GLN A 175 3.79 10.23 -6.93
C GLN A 175 3.33 10.86 -5.61
N LEU A 176 2.95 10.07 -4.63
CA LEU A 176 2.61 10.58 -3.30
C LEU A 176 3.84 11.13 -2.57
N MET A 177 4.98 10.48 -2.70
CA MET A 177 6.24 10.96 -2.11
C MET A 177 6.68 12.32 -2.68
N GLY A 178 6.53 12.51 -3.97
CA GLY A 178 6.85 13.79 -4.62
C GLY A 178 6.01 14.94 -4.06
N GLN A 179 4.70 14.74 -3.98
CA GLN A 179 3.76 15.72 -3.44
C GLN A 179 4.03 16.02 -1.96
N TRP A 180 4.13 14.97 -1.15
CA TRP A 180 4.27 15.11 0.30
C TRP A 180 5.68 15.60 0.70
N GLY A 181 6.72 15.10 0.03
CA GLY A 181 8.10 15.58 0.25
C GLY A 181 8.26 17.06 -0.10
N ARG A 182 7.61 17.51 -1.16
CA ARG A 182 7.56 18.93 -1.52
C ARG A 182 6.84 19.77 -0.46
N GLU A 183 5.73 19.28 0.08
CA GLU A 183 5.01 19.94 1.19
C GLU A 183 5.92 20.09 2.43
N ILE A 184 6.73 19.09 2.74
CA ILE A 184 7.71 19.15 3.85
C ILE A 184 8.74 20.25 3.62
N GLY A 185 9.04 20.59 2.36
CA GLY A 185 10.07 21.56 1.99
C GLY A 185 11.40 20.93 1.62
N ALA A 186 11.43 19.63 1.36
CA ALA A 186 12.60 18.94 0.86
C ALA A 186 12.76 19.15 -0.66
N THR A 187 13.97 19.06 -1.16
CA THR A 187 14.25 18.99 -2.59
C THR A 187 14.07 17.54 -3.04
N MET A 188 13.07 17.31 -3.91
CA MET A 188 12.70 15.99 -4.38
C MET A 188 13.28 15.74 -5.77
N ILE A 189 14.12 14.72 -5.89
CA ILE A 189 14.70 14.26 -7.15
C ILE A 189 14.09 12.87 -7.45
N GLY A 190 13.52 12.71 -8.63
CA GLY A 190 12.91 11.45 -9.03
C GLY A 190 13.60 10.82 -10.22
N THR A 191 13.73 9.49 -10.24
CA THR A 191 14.12 8.74 -11.43
C THR A 191 12.94 8.03 -12.06
N VAL A 192 12.90 8.00 -13.37
CA VAL A 192 11.83 7.39 -14.17
C VAL A 192 12.39 6.70 -15.41
N GLY A 193 11.60 5.82 -16.01
CA GLY A 193 11.92 5.17 -17.27
C GLY A 193 11.04 5.67 -18.42
N GLY A 194 11.47 6.74 -19.07
CA GLY A 194 10.85 7.27 -20.28
C GLY A 194 10.15 8.62 -20.12
N PRO A 195 9.89 9.32 -21.22
CA PRO A 195 9.40 10.71 -21.23
C PRO A 195 7.97 10.85 -20.68
N GLU A 196 7.10 9.85 -20.88
CA GLU A 196 5.73 9.87 -20.37
C GLU A 196 5.70 9.79 -18.84
N LYS A 197 6.55 8.92 -18.25
CA LYS A 197 6.73 8.84 -16.81
C LYS A 197 7.40 10.07 -16.22
N ALA A 198 8.33 10.69 -16.98
CA ALA A 198 8.95 11.94 -16.57
C ALA A 198 7.93 13.06 -16.40
N GLU A 199 6.97 13.16 -17.30
CA GLU A 199 5.90 14.16 -17.21
C GLU A 199 5.00 13.91 -15.97
N ALA A 200 4.65 12.64 -15.71
CA ALA A 200 3.89 12.27 -14.52
C ALA A 200 4.62 12.63 -13.22
N ALA A 201 5.93 12.38 -13.14
CA ALA A 201 6.74 12.73 -11.98
C ALA A 201 6.83 14.26 -11.78
N LYS A 202 6.99 15.04 -12.85
CA LYS A 202 6.97 16.52 -12.78
C LYS A 202 5.65 17.02 -12.20
N LYS A 203 4.52 16.49 -12.67
CA LYS A 203 3.19 16.82 -12.15
C LYS A 203 3.02 16.42 -10.68
N ALA A 204 3.69 15.36 -10.24
CA ALA A 204 3.68 14.91 -8.85
C ALA A 204 4.57 15.75 -7.92
N GLY A 205 5.16 16.84 -8.39
CA GLY A 205 5.86 17.82 -7.56
C GLY A 205 7.36 17.61 -7.42
N TYR A 206 7.97 16.68 -8.16
CA TYR A 206 9.43 16.55 -8.18
C TYR A 206 10.10 17.81 -8.77
N HIS A 207 11.11 18.32 -8.09
CA HIS A 207 11.88 19.48 -8.52
C HIS A 207 12.79 19.13 -9.69
N HIS A 208 13.31 17.89 -9.70
CA HIS A 208 14.17 17.37 -10.74
C HIS A 208 13.72 15.94 -11.09
N VAL A 209 13.66 15.64 -12.37
CA VAL A 209 13.31 14.32 -12.88
C VAL A 209 14.40 13.84 -13.82
N ILE A 210 14.91 12.65 -13.55
CA ILE A 210 15.98 12.00 -14.33
C ILE A 210 15.37 10.81 -15.08
N ASP A 211 15.43 10.84 -16.40
CA ASP A 211 15.10 9.68 -17.22
C ASP A 211 16.36 8.80 -17.38
N TYR A 212 16.38 7.67 -16.67
CA TYR A 212 17.55 6.78 -16.67
C TYR A 212 17.75 6.03 -18.00
N ASN A 213 16.78 6.07 -18.92
CA ASN A 213 16.99 5.55 -20.27
C ASN A 213 17.92 6.44 -21.10
N ASP A 214 17.97 7.74 -20.79
CA ASP A 214 18.78 8.72 -21.48
C ASP A 214 20.09 9.05 -20.76
N LYS A 215 20.12 8.95 -19.43
CA LYS A 215 21.19 9.52 -18.60
C LYS A 215 21.61 8.60 -17.46
N ASP A 216 22.86 8.69 -17.06
CA ASP A 216 23.38 8.13 -15.82
C ASP A 216 22.82 8.90 -14.63
N PHE A 217 21.96 8.28 -13.82
CA PHE A 217 21.30 8.96 -12.73
C PHE A 217 22.28 9.42 -11.64
N VAL A 218 23.38 8.70 -11.40
CA VAL A 218 24.39 9.11 -10.42
C VAL A 218 25.04 10.42 -10.85
N ALA A 219 25.49 10.51 -12.10
CA ALA A 219 26.08 11.73 -12.66
C ALA A 219 25.10 12.90 -12.62
N GLU A 220 23.82 12.66 -12.94
CA GLU A 220 22.79 13.69 -12.88
C GLU A 220 22.52 14.16 -11.46
N VAL A 221 22.46 13.29 -10.48
CA VAL A 221 22.31 13.64 -9.06
C VAL A 221 23.50 14.50 -8.60
N MET A 222 24.72 14.14 -8.99
CA MET A 222 25.92 14.94 -8.68
C MET A 222 25.83 16.34 -9.25
N SER A 223 25.39 16.46 -10.49
CA SER A 223 25.19 17.77 -11.15
C SER A 223 24.10 18.60 -10.47
N ILE A 224 22.92 18.01 -10.24
CA ILE A 224 21.77 18.69 -9.62
C ILE A 224 22.12 19.19 -8.21
N THR A 225 22.87 18.42 -7.46
CA THR A 225 23.19 18.72 -6.05
C THR A 225 24.51 19.48 -5.88
N ASP A 226 25.16 19.86 -6.96
CA ASP A 226 26.51 20.47 -6.92
C ASP A 226 27.48 19.63 -6.07
N ASN A 227 27.51 18.33 -6.34
CA ASN A 227 28.29 17.29 -5.64
C ASN A 227 27.99 17.13 -4.13
N LYS A 228 26.92 17.74 -3.63
CA LYS A 228 26.53 17.62 -2.21
C LYS A 228 25.82 16.32 -1.89
N LYS A 229 25.23 15.66 -2.89
CA LYS A 229 24.49 14.42 -2.77
C LYS A 229 23.18 14.53 -1.98
N CYS A 230 22.56 13.40 -1.66
CA CYS A 230 21.25 13.32 -1.01
C CYS A 230 21.37 12.87 0.44
N ASP A 231 20.46 13.33 1.27
CA ASP A 231 20.33 12.88 2.67
C ASP A 231 19.75 11.47 2.76
N VAL A 232 18.86 11.12 1.82
CA VAL A 232 18.16 9.85 1.77
C VAL A 232 17.91 9.41 0.32
N VAL A 233 17.95 8.10 0.08
CA VAL A 233 17.49 7.47 -1.16
C VAL A 233 16.35 6.52 -0.80
N TYR A 234 15.18 6.76 -1.39
CA TYR A 234 14.03 5.86 -1.29
C TYR A 234 13.97 4.97 -2.53
N ASP A 235 14.14 3.68 -2.34
CA ASP A 235 14.38 2.72 -3.41
C ASP A 235 13.37 1.57 -3.36
N SER A 236 12.50 1.49 -4.38
CA SER A 236 11.59 0.38 -4.64
C SER A 236 12.05 -0.54 -5.78
N VAL A 237 13.21 -0.26 -6.37
CA VAL A 237 13.70 -0.90 -7.61
C VAL A 237 14.74 -1.98 -7.32
N ALA A 238 15.66 -1.71 -6.44
CA ALA A 238 16.72 -2.61 -5.96
C ALA A 238 17.81 -2.91 -7.00
N LYS A 239 17.82 -4.11 -7.56
CA LYS A 239 18.94 -4.67 -8.31
C LYS A 239 19.51 -3.76 -9.42
N SER A 240 18.66 -3.17 -10.25
CA SER A 240 19.12 -2.38 -11.41
C SER A 240 19.69 -1.00 -11.05
N VAL A 241 19.43 -0.50 -9.85
CA VAL A 241 19.93 0.78 -9.35
C VAL A 241 21.02 0.62 -8.29
N PHE A 242 21.34 -0.61 -7.94
CA PHE A 242 22.45 -0.96 -7.09
C PHE A 242 23.75 -1.09 -7.92
N PRO A 243 24.90 -0.54 -7.52
CA PRO A 243 25.18 0.21 -6.28
C PRO A 243 25.00 1.74 -6.40
N GLY A 244 24.51 2.26 -7.52
CA GLY A 244 24.39 3.69 -7.78
C GLY A 244 23.59 4.46 -6.72
N SER A 245 22.59 3.83 -6.11
CA SER A 245 21.80 4.44 -5.02
C SER A 245 22.71 4.86 -3.85
N MET A 246 23.70 4.06 -3.50
CA MET A 246 24.66 4.41 -2.44
C MET A 246 25.59 5.55 -2.85
N ASP A 247 25.95 5.63 -4.13
CA ASP A 247 26.82 6.69 -4.66
C ASP A 247 26.14 8.06 -4.64
N CYS A 248 24.82 8.09 -4.55
CA CYS A 248 24.05 9.34 -4.45
C CYS A 248 23.90 9.87 -3.02
N LEU A 249 24.37 9.15 -2.00
CA LEU A 249 24.19 9.49 -0.60
C LEU A 249 25.36 10.31 -0.01
N LYS A 250 25.02 11.32 0.77
CA LYS A 250 25.97 11.99 1.66
C LYS A 250 26.57 10.99 2.65
N PRO A 251 27.77 11.25 3.21
CA PRO A 251 28.26 10.47 4.34
C PRO A 251 27.21 10.38 5.45
N ARG A 252 27.03 9.18 6.00
CA ARG A 252 26.01 8.85 7.01
C ARG A 252 24.56 8.98 6.51
N GLY A 253 24.34 9.03 5.20
CA GLY A 253 23.01 9.04 4.60
C GLY A 253 22.32 7.67 4.71
N LEU A 254 21.01 7.68 4.49
CA LEU A 254 20.17 6.47 4.56
C LEU A 254 19.73 6.01 3.17
N TRP A 255 19.94 4.72 2.91
CA TRP A 255 19.32 4.01 1.80
C TRP A 255 18.13 3.20 2.33
N ALA A 256 16.92 3.68 2.05
CA ALA A 256 15.66 3.01 2.43
C ALA A 256 15.18 2.15 1.26
N LEU A 257 15.47 0.85 1.33
CA LEU A 257 15.13 -0.13 0.32
C LEU A 257 13.78 -0.76 0.67
N PHE A 258 12.68 -0.28 0.10
CA PHE A 258 11.33 -0.72 0.45
C PHE A 258 10.65 -1.58 -0.61
N GLY A 259 11.33 -1.91 -1.68
CA GLY A 259 10.84 -2.78 -2.75
C GLY A 259 11.99 -3.37 -3.56
N GLN A 260 11.64 -4.22 -4.52
CA GLN A 260 12.60 -4.92 -5.37
C GLN A 260 12.06 -5.19 -6.78
N ALA A 261 11.51 -4.15 -7.41
CA ALA A 261 10.84 -4.27 -8.71
C ALA A 261 11.72 -4.84 -9.82
N SER A 262 13.03 -4.57 -9.80
CA SER A 262 14.01 -5.13 -10.76
C SER A 262 14.66 -6.44 -10.30
N GLY A 263 14.28 -6.95 -9.16
CA GLY A 263 14.82 -8.16 -8.55
C GLY A 263 15.56 -7.89 -7.24
N PRO A 264 15.76 -8.94 -6.42
CA PRO A 264 16.43 -8.80 -5.14
C PRO A 264 17.93 -8.53 -5.30
N ILE A 265 18.50 -7.84 -4.33
CA ILE A 265 19.94 -7.72 -4.16
C ILE A 265 20.38 -8.91 -3.31
N VAL A 266 21.15 -9.81 -3.93
CA VAL A 266 21.79 -10.93 -3.26
C VAL A 266 23.29 -10.63 -3.11
N ASP A 267 23.98 -11.31 -2.23
CA ASP A 267 25.43 -11.16 -2.02
C ASP A 267 25.86 -9.73 -1.67
N PHE A 268 25.07 -9.04 -0.83
CA PHE A 268 25.40 -7.68 -0.41
C PHE A 268 26.57 -7.68 0.57
N ASN A 269 27.67 -7.03 0.16
CA ASN A 269 28.82 -6.85 1.02
C ASN A 269 28.64 -5.62 1.92
N LEU A 270 28.47 -5.81 3.22
CA LEU A 270 28.29 -4.75 4.20
C LEU A 270 29.44 -3.74 4.23
N ALA A 271 30.67 -4.15 3.85
CA ALA A 271 31.81 -3.25 3.77
C ALA A 271 31.60 -2.08 2.78
N LEU A 272 30.70 -2.22 1.82
CA LEU A 272 30.33 -1.12 0.92
C LEU A 272 29.75 0.07 1.67
N LEU A 273 29.01 -0.15 2.75
CA LEU A 273 28.43 0.92 3.55
C LEU A 273 29.54 1.79 4.19
N SER A 274 30.58 1.15 4.70
CA SER A 274 31.76 1.84 5.22
C SER A 274 32.50 2.59 4.10
N ALA A 275 32.81 1.89 3.01
CA ALA A 275 33.59 2.45 1.90
C ALA A 275 32.90 3.66 1.24
N LYS A 276 31.58 3.69 1.20
CA LYS A 276 30.81 4.75 0.54
C LYS A 276 30.37 5.89 1.48
N GLY A 277 30.83 5.89 2.72
CA GLY A 277 30.63 7.02 3.63
C GLY A 277 29.90 6.68 4.94
N SER A 278 30.09 5.50 5.50
CA SER A 278 29.43 5.06 6.74
C SER A 278 27.90 5.15 6.63
N LEU A 279 27.37 4.59 5.57
CA LEU A 279 25.95 4.68 5.22
C LEU A 279 25.10 3.76 6.11
N PHE A 280 23.84 4.12 6.22
CA PHE A 280 22.78 3.26 6.80
C PHE A 280 21.97 2.63 5.67
N VAL A 281 21.52 1.40 5.87
CA VAL A 281 20.57 0.73 5.00
C VAL A 281 19.47 0.10 5.84
N THR A 282 18.24 0.20 5.39
CA THR A 282 17.10 -0.48 5.99
C THR A 282 16.22 -1.11 4.91
N ARG A 283 15.55 -2.22 5.26
CA ARG A 283 14.55 -2.88 4.43
C ARG A 283 13.21 -2.86 5.21
N PRO A 284 12.51 -1.71 5.20
CA PRO A 284 11.27 -1.56 5.96
C PRO A 284 10.10 -2.28 5.29
N THR A 285 9.09 -2.61 6.09
CA THR A 285 7.79 -3.09 5.63
C THR A 285 6.66 -2.36 6.36
N LEU A 286 5.54 -2.13 5.66
CA LEU A 286 4.40 -1.39 6.19
C LEU A 286 3.86 -2.01 7.49
N PHE A 287 3.71 -3.34 7.55
CA PHE A 287 3.08 -4.00 8.70
C PHE A 287 3.85 -3.81 10.01
N THR A 288 5.14 -3.59 9.97
CA THR A 288 5.92 -3.21 11.14
C THR A 288 5.52 -1.82 11.67
N TYR A 289 5.30 -0.87 10.76
CA TYR A 289 5.00 0.53 11.10
C TYR A 289 3.55 0.77 11.52
N ILE A 290 2.62 -0.11 11.16
CA ILE A 290 1.22 -0.02 11.61
C ILE A 290 0.92 -0.90 12.82
N ALA A 291 1.90 -1.58 13.38
CA ALA A 291 1.73 -2.42 14.57
C ALA A 291 1.42 -1.61 15.84
N ASN A 292 1.92 -0.39 15.93
CA ASN A 292 1.56 0.54 16.99
C ASN A 292 0.27 1.29 16.62
N ARG A 293 -0.75 1.19 17.49
CA ARG A 293 -2.09 1.76 17.23
C ARG A 293 -2.07 3.28 17.09
N GLU A 294 -1.32 3.98 17.93
CA GLU A 294 -1.25 5.44 17.88
C GLU A 294 -0.56 5.92 16.60
N GLU A 295 0.54 5.30 16.22
CA GLU A 295 1.22 5.62 14.96
C GLU A 295 0.34 5.32 13.74
N TYR A 296 -0.39 4.21 13.75
CA TYR A 296 -1.32 3.86 12.67
C TYR A 296 -2.47 4.88 12.56
N ASN A 297 -3.08 5.24 13.69
CA ASN A 297 -4.13 6.25 13.72
C ASN A 297 -3.63 7.59 13.21
N ASP A 298 -2.46 8.04 13.67
CA ASP A 298 -1.86 9.32 13.24
C ASP A 298 -1.52 9.31 11.75
N ALA A 299 -0.88 8.27 11.25
CA ALA A 299 -0.53 8.12 9.84
C ALA A 299 -1.78 8.19 8.95
N SER A 300 -2.82 7.47 9.33
CA SER A 300 -4.10 7.46 8.61
C SER A 300 -4.78 8.83 8.60
N TYR A 301 -4.80 9.50 9.74
CA TYR A 301 -5.36 10.85 9.85
C TYR A 301 -4.61 11.85 8.97
N GLN A 302 -3.28 11.83 8.99
CA GLN A 302 -2.45 12.69 8.16
C GLN A 302 -2.67 12.44 6.68
N LEU A 303 -2.76 11.17 6.27
CA LEU A 303 -2.99 10.79 4.88
C LEU A 303 -4.36 11.27 4.39
N TYR A 304 -5.43 10.90 5.09
CA TYR A 304 -6.79 11.19 4.63
C TYR A 304 -7.14 12.66 4.72
N SER A 305 -6.61 13.40 5.70
CA SER A 305 -6.76 14.85 5.80
C SER A 305 -6.17 15.56 4.58
N ARG A 306 -5.00 15.10 4.12
CA ARG A 306 -4.35 15.67 2.92
C ARG A 306 -5.09 15.36 1.64
N ILE A 307 -5.70 14.19 1.54
CA ILE A 307 -6.54 13.83 0.39
C ILE A 307 -7.83 14.65 0.41
N ALA A 308 -8.48 14.75 1.56
CA ALA A 308 -9.74 15.46 1.72
C ALA A 308 -9.63 16.95 1.39
N ASP A 309 -8.53 17.61 1.76
CA ASP A 309 -8.32 19.03 1.53
C ASP A 309 -7.55 19.37 0.22
N GLY A 310 -7.21 18.34 -0.56
CA GLY A 310 -6.58 18.50 -1.88
C GLY A 310 -5.05 18.69 -1.85
N ARG A 311 -4.39 18.60 -0.69
CA ARG A 311 -2.92 18.64 -0.61
C ARG A 311 -2.26 17.41 -1.22
N LEU A 312 -2.91 16.25 -1.15
CA LEU A 312 -2.51 15.04 -1.87
C LEU A 312 -3.59 14.68 -2.90
N LYS A 313 -3.20 14.53 -4.13
CA LYS A 313 -4.07 14.09 -5.23
C LYS A 313 -3.81 12.61 -5.50
N VAL A 314 -4.89 11.86 -5.59
CA VAL A 314 -4.88 10.42 -5.88
C VAL A 314 -5.39 10.21 -7.30
N ALA A 315 -4.58 9.54 -8.12
CA ALA A 315 -4.98 9.18 -9.47
C ALA A 315 -5.68 7.82 -9.47
N ILE A 316 -6.87 7.75 -10.03
CA ILE A 316 -7.63 6.52 -10.27
C ILE A 316 -7.67 6.28 -11.78
N HIS A 317 -7.15 5.12 -12.20
CA HIS A 317 -7.15 4.74 -13.61
C HIS A 317 -8.50 4.21 -14.05
N ASP A 318 -9.09 3.30 -13.27
CA ASP A 318 -10.37 2.68 -13.58
C ASP A 318 -11.09 2.17 -12.33
N LYS A 319 -12.40 1.98 -12.46
CA LYS A 319 -13.27 1.37 -11.45
C LYS A 319 -13.95 0.17 -12.10
N MET A 320 -13.78 -1.01 -11.50
CA MET A 320 -14.24 -2.27 -12.04
C MET A 320 -15.02 -3.06 -10.98
N PRO A 321 -16.06 -3.81 -11.36
CA PRO A 321 -16.75 -4.68 -10.42
C PRO A 321 -15.87 -5.89 -10.01
N LEU A 322 -16.20 -6.51 -8.87
CA LEU A 322 -15.45 -7.64 -8.31
C LEU A 322 -15.29 -8.81 -9.28
N GLU A 323 -16.32 -9.07 -10.09
CA GLU A 323 -16.32 -10.14 -11.10
C GLU A 323 -15.24 -9.96 -12.18
N LYS A 324 -14.74 -8.75 -12.38
CA LYS A 324 -13.71 -8.44 -13.35
C LYS A 324 -12.30 -8.43 -12.77
N ILE A 325 -12.09 -9.11 -11.65
CA ILE A 325 -10.79 -9.12 -10.95
C ILE A 325 -9.65 -9.65 -11.82
N VAL A 326 -9.89 -10.62 -12.68
CA VAL A 326 -8.88 -11.17 -13.60
C VAL A 326 -8.44 -10.08 -14.60
N GLU A 327 -9.41 -9.40 -15.21
CA GLU A 327 -9.14 -8.28 -16.11
C GLU A 327 -8.36 -7.16 -15.41
N ALA A 328 -8.73 -6.83 -14.18
CA ALA A 328 -8.06 -5.82 -13.37
C ALA A 328 -6.60 -6.19 -13.08
N HIS A 329 -6.31 -7.44 -12.71
CA HIS A 329 -4.95 -7.92 -12.52
C HIS A 329 -4.12 -7.88 -13.80
N ASN A 330 -4.69 -8.31 -14.92
CA ASN A 330 -4.00 -8.26 -16.20
C ASN A 330 -3.69 -6.82 -16.62
N LEU A 331 -4.60 -5.88 -16.36
CA LEU A 331 -4.39 -4.46 -16.61
C LEU A 331 -3.25 -3.89 -15.75
N LEU A 332 -3.22 -4.24 -14.46
CA LEU A 332 -2.15 -3.84 -13.54
C LEU A 332 -0.79 -4.37 -13.98
N GLU A 333 -0.71 -5.68 -14.26
CA GLU A 333 0.54 -6.36 -14.66
C GLU A 333 1.02 -5.93 -16.05
N GLY A 334 0.13 -5.46 -16.91
CA GLY A 334 0.46 -4.88 -18.21
C GLY A 334 1.19 -3.54 -18.13
N ARG A 335 1.32 -2.94 -16.94
CA ARG A 335 2.03 -1.68 -16.67
C ARG A 335 1.54 -0.48 -17.48
N LYS A 336 0.27 -0.50 -17.90
CA LYS A 336 -0.36 0.57 -18.69
C LYS A 336 -1.30 1.44 -17.86
N THR A 337 -1.40 1.20 -16.56
CA THR A 337 -2.27 1.98 -15.66
C THR A 337 -1.63 3.32 -15.32
N LYS A 338 -2.43 4.38 -15.34
CA LYS A 338 -2.05 5.75 -14.95
C LYS A 338 -2.62 6.16 -13.60
N GLY A 339 -2.75 5.22 -12.70
CA GLY A 339 -3.33 5.42 -11.37
C GLY A 339 -3.79 4.10 -10.76
N GLY A 340 -4.43 4.16 -9.60
CA GLY A 340 -4.97 3.00 -8.91
C GLY A 340 -6.17 2.39 -9.64
N ILE A 341 -6.37 1.10 -9.48
CA ILE A 341 -7.59 0.41 -9.88
C ILE A 341 -8.44 0.19 -8.64
N VAL A 342 -9.69 0.61 -8.70
CA VAL A 342 -10.68 0.46 -7.63
C VAL A 342 -11.67 -0.63 -8.01
N ILE A 343 -11.89 -1.56 -7.10
CA ILE A 343 -12.93 -2.59 -7.24
C ILE A 343 -14.17 -2.12 -6.48
N THR A 344 -15.27 -2.01 -7.21
CA THR A 344 -16.58 -1.64 -6.68
C THR A 344 -17.43 -2.87 -6.39
N LEU A 345 -18.31 -2.77 -5.40
CA LEU A 345 -19.15 -3.88 -4.91
C LEU A 345 -20.63 -3.59 -5.12
#